data_c713e6687364956f51780bac36a51264
#
_entry.id   c713e6687364956f51780bac36a51264
#
_cell.length_a   1.000
_cell.length_b   1.000
_cell.length_c   1.000
_cell.angle_alpha   90.00
_cell.angle_beta   90.00
_cell.angle_gamma   90.00
#
_symmetry.space_group_name_H-M   'P 1'
#
loop_
_entity.id
_entity.type
_entity.pdbx_description
1 polymer ?
#
loop_
_entity_poly.entity_id
_entity_poly.type
_entity_poly.pdbx_seq_one_letter_code
_entity_poly.pdbx_strand_id
1 'polypeptide(L)'
;MKKIILFLLMQFTFCAALMSAQTLHTTLGDLSDDAVVVEVGKYGVTALELKVYMSGYQSVKEWNSENILNVLNSMVLDLLFTNACLDEEITVKQSEVLYYTEYYFNKIGIDLNNEQQVQAYFDTTDPYADMEDFLNKSTFFLLKMKYFAKKNLLSATKVSHVFFSTQKKTAAEKKMVQNRVSQAFYDIEMGDVTFTDMFKLYSEDDASKNILGEIGTCSLKSKNEYIPKKKTKDVLSAGLFVPVIVENSKGYSIILNTTSQFPYGNELDLIIQGLFSKYSPKYHISF
;
A
#
# COMPACT_ATOMS: atom_id res chain seq x y z
N MET A 1 -11.55 -11.98 -3.74
CA MET A 1 -11.54 -10.78 -2.89
C MET A 1 -12.37 -10.92 -1.61
N LYS A 2 -13.64 -11.37 -1.62
CA LYS A 2 -14.46 -11.57 -0.39
C LYS A 2 -13.81 -12.44 0.72
N LYS A 3 -12.91 -13.36 0.40
CA LYS A 3 -12.24 -14.23 1.39
C LYS A 3 -11.07 -13.58 2.13
N ILE A 4 -10.46 -12.52 1.59
CA ILE A 4 -9.32 -11.83 2.23
C ILE A 4 -9.84 -10.83 3.26
N ILE A 5 -10.95 -10.16 2.98
CA ILE A 5 -11.58 -9.22 3.92
C ILE A 5 -12.17 -9.98 5.12
N LEU A 6 -12.72 -11.17 4.90
CA LEU A 6 -13.28 -12.01 5.97
C LEU A 6 -12.20 -12.55 6.94
N PHE A 7 -10.96 -12.72 6.48
CA PHE A 7 -9.87 -13.24 7.32
C PHE A 7 -9.28 -12.18 8.28
N LEU A 8 -9.33 -10.91 7.90
CA LEU A 8 -8.95 -9.79 8.78
C LEU A 8 -9.98 -9.52 9.89
N LEU A 9 -11.26 -9.84 9.64
CA LEU A 9 -12.35 -9.65 10.61
C LEU A 9 -12.40 -10.73 11.70
N MET A 10 -11.82 -11.90 11.48
CA MET A 10 -11.99 -13.06 12.40
C MET A 10 -11.03 -13.09 13.58
N GLN A 11 -10.01 -12.21 13.65
CA GLN A 11 -9.01 -12.23 14.74
C GLN A 11 -9.20 -11.18 15.84
N PHE A 12 -10.18 -10.28 15.71
CA PHE A 12 -10.38 -9.19 16.67
C PHE A 12 -11.23 -9.53 17.92
N THR A 13 -11.69 -10.75 18.08
CA THR A 13 -12.48 -11.16 19.26
C THR A 13 -11.69 -11.17 20.59
N PHE A 14 -10.36 -10.97 20.55
CA PHE A 14 -9.54 -11.07 21.76
C PHE A 14 -9.26 -9.72 22.46
N CYS A 15 -9.48 -8.57 21.81
CA CYS A 15 -9.24 -7.25 22.43
C CYS A 15 -10.43 -6.67 23.20
N ALA A 16 -11.60 -7.26 23.17
CA ALA A 16 -12.79 -6.75 23.86
C ALA A 16 -12.74 -6.86 25.40
N ALA A 17 -11.72 -7.52 25.96
CA ALA A 17 -11.66 -7.85 27.39
C ALA A 17 -10.94 -6.82 28.28
N LEU A 18 -10.45 -5.70 27.76
CA LEU A 18 -9.70 -4.70 28.53
C LEU A 18 -10.37 -3.33 28.67
N MET A 19 -11.67 -3.24 28.38
CA MET A 19 -12.40 -1.99 28.54
C MET A 19 -13.05 -1.89 29.92
N SER A 20 -12.40 -1.21 30.85
CA SER A 20 -13.11 -0.64 32.00
C SER A 20 -13.80 0.65 31.53
N ALA A 21 -15.07 0.52 31.16
CA ALA A 21 -15.87 1.59 30.57
C ALA A 21 -16.63 2.37 31.66
N GLN A 22 -16.60 3.68 31.56
CA GLN A 22 -17.75 4.49 31.93
C GLN A 22 -18.72 4.49 30.75
N THR A 23 -19.84 3.78 30.92
CA THR A 23 -20.86 3.59 29.89
C THR A 23 -21.72 4.83 29.76
N LEU A 24 -21.58 5.55 28.67
CA LEU A 24 -22.67 6.36 28.09
C LEU A 24 -23.15 5.64 26.83
N HIS A 25 -24.35 5.06 26.89
CA HIS A 25 -25.05 4.55 25.71
C HIS A 25 -25.51 5.74 24.85
N THR A 26 -24.60 6.20 23.99
CA THR A 26 -24.91 7.24 23.02
C THR A 26 -24.91 6.58 21.65
N THR A 27 -25.97 6.74 20.90
CA THR A 27 -25.96 6.29 19.48
C THR A 27 -25.04 7.21 18.68
N LEU A 28 -24.34 6.70 17.68
CA LEU A 28 -23.46 7.51 16.84
C LEU A 28 -24.18 8.72 16.25
N GLY A 29 -25.50 8.59 16.00
CA GLY A 29 -26.35 9.69 15.50
C GLY A 29 -26.50 10.87 16.46
N ASP A 30 -26.39 10.63 17.77
CA ASP A 30 -26.60 11.66 18.81
C ASP A 30 -25.29 12.42 19.14
N LEU A 31 -24.15 11.99 18.62
CA LEU A 31 -22.88 12.67 18.82
C LEU A 31 -22.76 13.91 17.94
N SER A 32 -22.24 15.00 18.51
CA SER A 32 -21.81 16.14 17.70
C SER A 32 -20.72 15.72 16.73
N ASP A 33 -20.69 16.30 15.55
CA ASP A 33 -19.79 15.92 14.47
C ASP A 33 -18.30 16.09 14.82
N ASP A 34 -17.99 17.03 15.69
CA ASP A 34 -16.64 17.32 16.21
C ASP A 34 -16.25 16.47 17.43
N ALA A 35 -17.16 15.65 17.96
CA ALA A 35 -16.86 14.77 19.09
C ALA A 35 -15.81 13.73 18.70
N VAL A 36 -14.71 13.67 19.44
CA VAL A 36 -13.68 12.65 19.24
C VAL A 36 -14.20 11.31 19.77
N VAL A 37 -14.26 10.29 18.93
CA VAL A 37 -14.75 8.94 19.27
C VAL A 37 -13.62 7.99 19.65
N VAL A 38 -12.42 8.21 19.12
CA VAL A 38 -11.20 7.49 19.53
C VAL A 38 -9.97 8.36 19.31
N GLU A 39 -8.99 8.24 20.21
CA GLU A 39 -7.65 8.83 20.05
C GLU A 39 -6.62 7.73 19.90
N VAL A 40 -5.65 7.92 18.99
CA VAL A 40 -4.53 7.01 18.77
C VAL A 40 -3.25 7.84 18.62
N GLY A 41 -2.40 7.83 19.62
CA GLY A 41 -1.18 8.64 19.63
C GLY A 41 -1.50 10.14 19.51
N LYS A 42 -1.14 10.75 18.36
CA LYS A 42 -1.37 12.19 18.10
C LYS A 42 -2.65 12.48 17.30
N TYR A 43 -3.37 11.47 16.89
CA TYR A 43 -4.54 11.57 16.02
C TYR A 43 -5.78 11.09 16.73
N GLY A 44 -6.91 11.63 16.31
CA GLY A 44 -8.23 11.20 16.73
C GLY A 44 -9.13 10.94 15.53
N VAL A 45 -10.18 10.16 15.71
CA VAL A 45 -11.31 10.04 14.79
C VAL A 45 -12.47 10.80 15.40
N THR A 46 -13.06 11.69 14.63
CA THR A 46 -14.29 12.40 15.01
C THR A 46 -15.54 11.60 14.67
N ALA A 47 -16.65 11.96 15.28
CA ALA A 47 -17.94 11.34 14.96
C ALA A 47 -18.33 11.59 13.49
N LEU A 48 -18.00 12.77 12.93
CA LEU A 48 -18.24 13.07 11.51
C LEU A 48 -17.45 12.12 10.61
N GLU A 49 -16.14 11.97 10.85
CA GLU A 49 -15.30 11.07 10.04
C GLU A 49 -15.81 9.63 10.09
N LEU A 50 -16.20 9.15 11.27
CA LEU A 50 -16.80 7.82 11.41
C LEU A 50 -18.13 7.70 10.67
N LYS A 51 -19.04 8.70 10.78
CA LYS A 51 -20.32 8.75 10.05
C LYS A 51 -20.10 8.76 8.54
N VAL A 52 -19.19 9.57 8.04
CA VAL A 52 -18.83 9.64 6.60
C VAL A 52 -18.30 8.28 6.13
N TYR A 53 -17.37 7.70 6.88
CA TYR A 53 -16.81 6.39 6.53
C TYR A 53 -17.89 5.29 6.52
N MET A 54 -18.77 5.28 7.52
CA MET A 54 -19.90 4.34 7.61
C MET A 54 -20.89 4.50 6.46
N SER A 55 -21.23 5.74 6.08
CA SER A 55 -22.15 6.02 4.97
C SER A 55 -21.60 5.57 3.62
N GLY A 56 -20.28 5.51 3.47
CA GLY A 56 -19.60 4.97 2.31
C GLY A 56 -19.73 3.44 2.16
N TYR A 57 -20.07 2.71 3.21
CA TYR A 57 -20.12 1.24 3.18
C TYR A 57 -21.50 0.65 3.39
N GLN A 58 -22.39 1.36 4.07
CA GLN A 58 -23.69 0.81 4.48
C GLN A 58 -24.76 1.89 4.57
N SER A 59 -25.99 1.53 4.29
CA SER A 59 -27.11 2.43 4.57
C SER A 59 -27.19 2.70 6.09
N VAL A 60 -27.63 3.90 6.47
CA VAL A 60 -27.78 4.30 7.89
C VAL A 60 -28.62 3.30 8.70
N LYS A 61 -29.57 2.61 8.04
CA LYS A 61 -30.40 1.58 8.67
C LYS A 61 -29.65 0.33 9.12
N GLU A 62 -28.45 0.11 8.59
CA GLU A 62 -27.60 -1.05 8.90
C GLU A 62 -26.52 -0.72 9.95
N TRP A 63 -26.51 0.51 10.45
CA TRP A 63 -25.57 0.93 11.48
C TRP A 63 -25.97 0.33 12.84
N ASN A 64 -25.38 -0.79 13.15
CA ASN A 64 -25.46 -1.42 14.46
C ASN A 64 -24.10 -1.34 15.18
N SER A 65 -24.11 -1.61 16.47
CA SER A 65 -22.90 -1.52 17.31
C SER A 65 -21.75 -2.35 16.78
N GLU A 66 -22.02 -3.54 16.24
CA GLU A 66 -21.00 -4.43 15.70
C GLU A 66 -20.35 -3.84 14.44
N ASN A 67 -21.17 -3.34 13.50
CA ASN A 67 -20.67 -2.73 12.27
C ASN A 67 -19.89 -1.45 12.55
N ILE A 68 -20.39 -0.60 13.45
CA ILE A 68 -19.70 0.63 13.87
C ILE A 68 -18.34 0.28 14.51
N LEU A 69 -18.30 -0.69 15.40
CA LEU A 69 -17.06 -1.11 16.07
C LEU A 69 -16.04 -1.69 15.07
N ASN A 70 -16.49 -2.48 14.10
CA ASN A 70 -15.63 -3.04 13.05
C ASN A 70 -14.99 -1.94 12.19
N VAL A 71 -15.77 -0.94 11.79
CA VAL A 71 -15.27 0.22 11.04
C VAL A 71 -14.31 1.02 11.89
N LEU A 72 -14.66 1.34 13.13
CA LEU A 72 -13.81 2.10 14.04
C LEU A 72 -12.48 1.38 14.28
N ASN A 73 -12.48 0.06 14.47
CA ASN A 73 -11.26 -0.72 14.63
C ASN A 73 -10.39 -0.69 13.37
N SER A 74 -10.98 -0.65 12.17
CA SER A 74 -10.23 -0.46 10.93
C SER A 74 -9.54 0.91 10.89
N MET A 75 -10.26 1.97 11.26
CA MET A 75 -9.71 3.33 11.35
C MET A 75 -8.60 3.42 12.41
N VAL A 76 -8.79 2.79 13.56
CA VAL A 76 -7.77 2.70 14.62
C VAL A 76 -6.52 2.02 14.09
N LEU A 77 -6.65 0.92 13.35
CA LEU A 77 -5.52 0.22 12.77
C LEU A 77 -4.75 1.11 11.79
N ASP A 78 -5.44 1.86 10.94
CA ASP A 78 -4.82 2.80 10.02
C ASP A 78 -4.07 3.92 10.77
N LEU A 79 -4.63 4.45 11.86
CA LEU A 79 -3.96 5.44 12.70
C LEU A 79 -2.75 4.87 13.45
N LEU A 80 -2.79 3.62 13.89
CA LEU A 80 -1.64 2.94 14.50
C LEU A 80 -0.46 2.87 13.53
N PHE A 81 -0.70 2.45 12.28
CA PHE A 81 0.34 2.43 11.25
C PHE A 81 0.78 3.83 10.84
N THR A 82 -0.14 4.80 10.78
CA THR A 82 0.20 6.21 10.49
C THR A 82 1.18 6.76 11.53
N ASN A 83 0.87 6.60 12.82
CA ASN A 83 1.78 7.02 13.90
C ASN A 83 3.13 6.29 13.82
N ALA A 84 3.12 4.99 13.54
CA ALA A 84 4.35 4.19 13.39
C ALA A 84 5.20 4.66 12.20
N CYS A 85 4.57 5.01 11.08
CA CYS A 85 5.25 5.54 9.91
C CYS A 85 5.86 6.91 10.19
N LEU A 86 5.16 7.79 10.91
CA LEU A 86 5.69 9.10 11.28
C LEU A 86 6.89 8.99 12.22
N ASP A 87 6.82 8.13 13.23
CA ASP A 87 7.94 7.90 14.14
C ASP A 87 9.19 7.35 13.44
N GLU A 88 8.99 6.66 12.34
CA GLU A 88 10.04 6.07 11.50
C GLU A 88 10.42 6.94 10.28
N GLU A 89 9.83 8.13 10.17
CA GLU A 89 10.02 9.05 9.03
C GLU A 89 9.69 8.39 7.67
N ILE A 90 8.69 7.50 7.66
CA ILE A 90 8.20 6.83 6.46
C ILE A 90 7.16 7.72 5.80
N THR A 91 7.37 8.03 4.52
CA THR A 91 6.42 8.79 3.70
C THR A 91 6.11 8.05 2.41
N VAL A 92 5.00 8.38 1.79
CA VAL A 92 4.62 7.93 0.44
C VAL A 92 4.68 9.12 -0.49
N LYS A 93 5.39 8.97 -1.62
CA LYS A 93 5.46 9.97 -2.67
C LYS A 93 4.21 9.89 -3.54
N GLN A 94 3.80 11.01 -4.11
CA GLN A 94 2.68 11.04 -5.05
C GLN A 94 2.90 10.11 -6.26
N SER A 95 4.14 10.02 -6.78
CA SER A 95 4.49 9.11 -7.87
C SER A 95 4.21 7.64 -7.52
N GLU A 96 4.47 7.23 -6.28
CA GLU A 96 4.19 5.85 -5.84
C GLU A 96 2.69 5.54 -5.81
N VAL A 97 1.87 6.51 -5.38
CA VAL A 97 0.40 6.37 -5.38
C VAL A 97 -0.12 6.28 -6.81
N LEU A 98 0.38 7.12 -7.71
CA LEU A 98 -0.01 7.09 -9.13
C LEU A 98 0.39 5.78 -9.78
N TYR A 99 1.60 5.29 -9.57
CA TYR A 99 2.07 4.00 -10.09
C TYR A 99 1.26 2.82 -9.56
N TYR A 100 0.92 2.83 -8.26
CA TYR A 100 0.03 1.82 -7.70
C TYR A 100 -1.34 1.86 -8.36
N THR A 101 -1.90 3.05 -8.55
CA THR A 101 -3.21 3.26 -9.19
C THR A 101 -3.20 2.75 -10.62
N GLU A 102 -2.23 3.16 -11.44
CA GLU A 102 -2.09 2.68 -12.82
C GLU A 102 -1.91 1.16 -12.88
N TYR A 103 -1.04 0.61 -12.03
CA TYR A 103 -0.83 -0.84 -11.97
C TYR A 103 -2.11 -1.58 -11.59
N TYR A 104 -2.83 -1.09 -10.58
CA TYR A 104 -4.08 -1.71 -10.11
C TYR A 104 -5.14 -1.74 -11.20
N PHE A 105 -5.43 -0.60 -11.82
CA PHE A 105 -6.45 -0.50 -12.87
C PHE A 105 -6.05 -1.27 -14.13
N ASN A 106 -4.80 -1.24 -14.54
CA ASN A 106 -4.29 -2.08 -15.63
C ASN A 106 -4.50 -3.59 -15.35
N LYS A 107 -4.27 -4.04 -14.12
CA LYS A 107 -4.44 -5.46 -13.73
C LYS A 107 -5.89 -5.93 -13.76
N ILE A 108 -6.85 -5.05 -13.56
CA ILE A 108 -8.27 -5.35 -13.66
C ILE A 108 -8.87 -4.99 -15.04
N GLY A 109 -8.04 -4.53 -15.97
CA GLY A 109 -8.44 -4.25 -17.36
C GLY A 109 -9.22 -2.95 -17.56
N ILE A 110 -9.05 -1.98 -16.66
CA ILE A 110 -9.68 -0.66 -16.75
C ILE A 110 -8.65 0.35 -17.26
N ASP A 111 -8.99 1.07 -18.31
CA ASP A 111 -8.20 2.19 -18.83
C ASP A 111 -8.53 3.46 -18.02
N LEU A 112 -7.54 3.98 -17.29
CA LEU A 112 -7.69 5.22 -16.50
C LEU A 112 -8.00 6.47 -17.35
N ASN A 113 -7.70 6.45 -18.64
CA ASN A 113 -8.07 7.53 -19.55
C ASN A 113 -9.52 7.43 -20.03
N ASN A 114 -10.20 6.35 -19.73
CA ASN A 114 -11.61 6.14 -20.05
C ASN A 114 -12.49 6.43 -18.82
N GLU A 115 -12.96 7.67 -18.70
CA GLU A 115 -13.79 8.13 -17.57
C GLU A 115 -15.01 7.23 -17.34
N GLN A 116 -15.63 6.69 -18.40
CA GLN A 116 -16.81 5.83 -18.28
C GLN A 116 -16.46 4.49 -17.61
N GLN A 117 -15.30 3.90 -17.94
CA GLN A 117 -14.85 2.65 -17.32
C GLN A 117 -14.50 2.89 -15.84
N VAL A 118 -13.84 4.00 -15.55
CA VAL A 118 -13.47 4.39 -14.19
C VAL A 118 -14.73 4.62 -13.34
N GLN A 119 -15.70 5.37 -13.85
CA GLN A 119 -16.97 5.61 -13.15
C GLN A 119 -17.73 4.31 -12.93
N ALA A 120 -17.88 3.46 -13.96
CA ALA A 120 -18.55 2.17 -13.83
C ALA A 120 -17.89 1.24 -12.79
N TYR A 121 -16.56 1.32 -12.64
CA TYR A 121 -15.86 0.59 -11.58
C TYR A 121 -16.30 1.04 -10.19
N PHE A 122 -16.33 2.35 -9.94
CA PHE A 122 -16.74 2.88 -8.63
C PHE A 122 -18.22 2.62 -8.35
N ASP A 123 -19.09 2.78 -9.34
CA ASP A 123 -20.53 2.51 -9.21
C ASP A 123 -20.85 1.05 -8.85
N THR A 124 -20.02 0.09 -9.30
CA THR A 124 -20.29 -1.35 -9.12
C THR A 124 -19.52 -1.97 -7.96
N THR A 125 -18.32 -1.45 -7.65
CA THR A 125 -17.42 -2.06 -6.66
C THR A 125 -17.62 -1.48 -5.28
N ASP A 126 -17.80 -0.17 -5.21
CA ASP A 126 -18.13 0.58 -3.99
C ASP A 126 -18.87 1.85 -4.42
N PRO A 127 -20.22 1.85 -4.36
CA PRO A 127 -21.02 2.96 -4.90
C PRO A 127 -20.79 4.31 -4.22
N TYR A 128 -20.06 4.31 -3.10
CA TYR A 128 -19.70 5.53 -2.37
C TYR A 128 -18.24 5.93 -2.56
N ALA A 129 -17.42 5.10 -3.22
CA ALA A 129 -16.03 5.40 -3.49
C ALA A 129 -15.91 6.17 -4.80
N ASP A 130 -15.02 7.12 -4.81
CA ASP A 130 -14.54 7.84 -5.98
C ASP A 130 -13.03 7.73 -6.11
N MET A 131 -12.45 8.40 -7.08
CA MET A 131 -11.00 8.38 -7.30
C MET A 131 -10.23 8.98 -6.11
N GLU A 132 -10.75 10.00 -5.46
CA GLU A 132 -10.09 10.63 -4.31
C GLU A 132 -10.03 9.66 -3.12
N ASP A 133 -11.14 8.99 -2.81
CA ASP A 133 -11.19 7.96 -1.77
C ASP A 133 -10.26 6.78 -2.10
N PHE A 134 -10.22 6.35 -3.38
CA PHE A 134 -9.28 5.32 -3.83
C PHE A 134 -7.82 5.74 -3.61
N LEU A 135 -7.43 6.96 -3.97
CA LEU A 135 -6.07 7.48 -3.78
C LEU A 135 -5.70 7.58 -2.29
N ASN A 136 -6.63 8.01 -1.45
CA ASN A 136 -6.44 8.08 0.00
C ASN A 136 -6.22 6.69 0.59
N LYS A 137 -7.08 5.72 0.28
CA LYS A 137 -6.93 4.33 0.72
C LYS A 137 -5.64 3.69 0.21
N SER A 138 -5.24 4.00 -1.03
CA SER A 138 -3.98 3.56 -1.62
C SER A 138 -2.78 4.12 -0.89
N THR A 139 -2.84 5.37 -0.45
CA THR A 139 -1.78 6.01 0.34
C THR A 139 -1.58 5.28 1.68
N PHE A 140 -2.66 4.99 2.42
CA PHE A 140 -2.59 4.21 3.66
C PHE A 140 -2.06 2.79 3.43
N PHE A 141 -2.48 2.15 2.34
CA PHE A 141 -1.97 0.83 1.97
C PHE A 141 -0.45 0.87 1.74
N LEU A 142 0.04 1.84 0.95
CA LEU A 142 1.46 1.98 0.64
C LEU A 142 2.28 2.34 1.88
N LEU A 143 1.76 3.18 2.80
CA LEU A 143 2.40 3.46 4.09
C LEU A 143 2.62 2.17 4.90
N LYS A 144 1.58 1.34 5.04
CA LYS A 144 1.67 0.04 5.73
C LYS A 144 2.71 -0.87 5.07
N MET A 145 2.71 -0.93 3.74
CA MET A 145 3.67 -1.75 3.00
C MET A 145 5.11 -1.26 3.16
N LYS A 146 5.36 0.04 3.15
CA LYS A 146 6.68 0.62 3.43
C LYS A 146 7.13 0.34 4.87
N TYR A 147 6.23 0.41 5.84
CA TYR A 147 6.53 0.03 7.21
C TYR A 147 6.99 -1.43 7.30
N PHE A 148 6.26 -2.36 6.69
CA PHE A 148 6.65 -3.77 6.66
C PHE A 148 7.98 -3.99 5.92
N ALA A 149 8.21 -3.30 4.82
CA ALA A 149 9.47 -3.35 4.08
C ALA A 149 10.64 -2.88 4.97
N LYS A 150 10.52 -1.72 5.60
CA LYS A 150 11.53 -1.14 6.50
C LYS A 150 11.84 -2.06 7.69
N LYS A 151 10.84 -2.76 8.21
CA LYS A 151 11.02 -3.74 9.29
C LYS A 151 11.52 -5.11 8.80
N ASN A 152 11.81 -5.26 7.49
CA ASN A 152 12.24 -6.52 6.84
C ASN A 152 11.23 -7.68 7.01
N LEU A 153 9.96 -7.36 7.01
CA LEU A 153 8.87 -8.32 7.19
C LEU A 153 8.31 -8.86 5.86
N LEU A 154 8.75 -8.29 4.73
CA LEU A 154 8.36 -8.78 3.41
C LEU A 154 9.25 -9.96 3.01
N SER A 155 8.66 -11.14 2.84
CA SER A 155 9.37 -12.37 2.48
C SER A 155 9.51 -12.58 0.98
N ALA A 156 8.58 -12.04 0.21
CA ALA A 156 8.53 -12.13 -1.24
C ALA A 156 7.72 -10.97 -1.84
N THR A 157 8.09 -10.54 -3.04
CA THR A 157 7.38 -9.54 -3.82
C THR A 157 7.39 -9.92 -5.30
N LYS A 158 6.33 -9.58 -6.04
CA LYS A 158 6.39 -9.55 -7.50
C LYS A 158 7.13 -8.29 -7.93
N VAL A 159 7.90 -8.40 -8.99
CA VAL A 159 8.76 -7.31 -9.46
C VAL A 159 8.56 -7.08 -10.95
N SER A 160 8.57 -5.79 -11.30
CA SER A 160 8.72 -5.29 -12.65
C SER A 160 10.07 -4.61 -12.82
N HIS A 161 10.61 -4.55 -14.03
CA HIS A 161 11.88 -3.89 -14.29
C HIS A 161 11.88 -3.06 -15.57
N VAL A 162 12.66 -1.99 -15.54
CA VAL A 162 13.16 -1.31 -16.74
C VAL A 162 14.60 -1.73 -16.94
N PHE A 163 14.90 -2.38 -18.05
CA PHE A 163 16.20 -3.03 -18.28
C PHE A 163 17.07 -2.28 -19.29
N PHE A 164 18.36 -2.18 -18.98
CA PHE A 164 19.39 -1.56 -19.83
C PHE A 164 20.54 -2.54 -20.01
N SER A 165 20.75 -3.03 -21.24
CA SER A 165 21.79 -4.01 -21.53
C SER A 165 23.18 -3.38 -21.60
N THR A 166 24.16 -4.08 -21.02
CA THR A 166 25.60 -3.77 -21.20
C THR A 166 26.34 -4.84 -21.98
N GLN A 167 25.62 -5.84 -22.47
CA GLN A 167 26.22 -6.93 -23.24
C GLN A 167 26.81 -6.41 -24.54
N LYS A 168 28.00 -6.92 -24.91
CA LYS A 168 28.73 -6.55 -26.13
C LYS A 168 29.05 -5.05 -26.29
N LYS A 169 28.96 -4.26 -25.19
CA LYS A 169 29.26 -2.82 -25.19
C LYS A 169 30.70 -2.55 -24.71
N THR A 170 31.35 -1.59 -25.32
CA THR A 170 32.64 -1.04 -24.91
C THR A 170 32.55 -0.31 -23.56
N ALA A 171 33.70 0.02 -22.97
CA ALA A 171 33.70 0.78 -21.70
C ALA A 171 33.05 2.16 -21.83
N ALA A 172 33.21 2.86 -22.95
CA ALA A 172 32.58 4.15 -23.22
C ALA A 172 31.06 4.01 -23.33
N GLU A 173 30.58 3.01 -24.09
CA GLU A 173 29.15 2.73 -24.24
C GLU A 173 28.51 2.31 -22.91
N LYS A 174 29.21 1.54 -22.06
CA LYS A 174 28.72 1.19 -20.72
C LYS A 174 28.51 2.43 -19.84
N LYS A 175 29.40 3.41 -19.94
CA LYS A 175 29.23 4.70 -19.24
C LYS A 175 28.02 5.47 -19.74
N MET A 176 27.74 5.43 -21.06
CA MET A 176 26.52 6.04 -21.62
C MET A 176 25.26 5.34 -21.09
N VAL A 177 25.30 3.99 -20.98
CA VAL A 177 24.19 3.23 -20.36
C VAL A 177 23.98 3.65 -18.91
N GLN A 178 25.03 3.81 -18.11
CA GLN A 178 24.91 4.28 -16.73
C GLN A 178 24.22 5.65 -16.64
N ASN A 179 24.57 6.59 -17.52
CA ASN A 179 23.93 7.90 -17.56
C ASN A 179 22.43 7.77 -17.91
N ARG A 180 22.07 6.91 -18.88
CA ARG A 180 20.66 6.63 -19.21
C ARG A 180 19.89 6.00 -18.05
N VAL A 181 20.52 5.08 -17.32
CA VAL A 181 19.93 4.48 -16.11
C VAL A 181 19.67 5.54 -15.05
N SER A 182 20.63 6.45 -14.84
CA SER A 182 20.47 7.53 -13.85
C SER A 182 19.34 8.50 -14.23
N GLN A 183 19.23 8.84 -15.52
CA GLN A 183 18.14 9.69 -16.01
C GLN A 183 16.78 8.99 -15.86
N ALA A 184 16.65 7.77 -16.35
CA ALA A 184 15.42 7.01 -16.23
C ALA A 184 15.00 6.78 -14.75
N PHE A 185 15.99 6.51 -13.88
CA PHE A 185 15.73 6.40 -12.45
C PHE A 185 15.14 7.69 -11.87
N TYR A 186 15.74 8.84 -12.22
CA TYR A 186 15.24 10.14 -11.80
C TYR A 186 13.82 10.39 -12.28
N ASP A 187 13.55 10.18 -13.57
CA ASP A 187 12.22 10.40 -14.16
C ASP A 187 11.14 9.49 -13.52
N ILE A 188 11.51 8.23 -13.22
CA ILE A 188 10.63 7.28 -12.52
C ILE A 188 10.42 7.71 -11.05
N GLU A 189 11.48 8.12 -10.36
CA GLU A 189 11.40 8.53 -8.96
C GLU A 189 10.56 9.80 -8.77
N MET A 190 10.65 10.73 -9.72
CA MET A 190 9.90 11.99 -9.70
C MET A 190 8.45 11.82 -10.19
N GLY A 191 8.14 10.74 -10.91
CA GLY A 191 6.83 10.53 -11.52
C GLY A 191 6.64 11.32 -12.83
N ASP A 192 7.75 11.67 -13.51
CA ASP A 192 7.74 12.38 -14.79
C ASP A 192 7.32 11.49 -15.96
N VAL A 193 7.17 10.19 -15.71
CA VAL A 193 6.75 9.17 -16.68
C VAL A 193 5.67 8.28 -16.05
N THR A 194 4.66 7.90 -16.85
CA THR A 194 3.61 6.98 -16.35
C THR A 194 4.17 5.58 -16.07
N PHE A 195 3.49 4.81 -15.21
CA PHE A 195 3.88 3.43 -14.94
C PHE A 195 3.91 2.58 -16.20
N THR A 196 2.94 2.78 -17.08
CA THR A 196 2.84 2.03 -18.34
C THR A 196 3.92 2.43 -19.35
N ASP A 197 4.23 3.72 -19.45
CA ASP A 197 5.16 4.22 -20.47
C ASP A 197 6.63 4.05 -20.12
N MET A 198 6.98 3.97 -18.82
CA MET A 198 8.39 3.78 -18.43
C MET A 198 9.02 2.53 -19.06
N PHE A 199 8.24 1.44 -19.23
CA PHE A 199 8.74 0.22 -19.86
C PHE A 199 8.94 0.39 -21.36
N LYS A 200 8.05 1.11 -22.03
CA LYS A 200 8.13 1.39 -23.46
C LYS A 200 9.29 2.33 -23.79
N LEU A 201 9.47 3.37 -22.99
CA LEU A 201 10.45 4.42 -23.23
C LEU A 201 11.89 3.98 -22.93
N TYR A 202 12.10 3.24 -21.85
CA TYR A 202 13.44 3.00 -21.32
C TYR A 202 13.89 1.54 -21.41
N SER A 203 12.99 0.56 -21.33
CA SER A 203 13.40 -0.84 -21.23
C SER A 203 13.91 -1.39 -22.57
N GLU A 204 15.05 -2.09 -22.52
CA GLU A 204 15.61 -2.87 -23.63
C GLU A 204 15.22 -4.37 -23.57
N ASP A 205 14.36 -4.76 -22.61
CA ASP A 205 13.80 -6.11 -22.51
C ASP A 205 12.43 -6.18 -23.18
N ASP A 206 12.42 -6.52 -24.46
CA ASP A 206 11.18 -6.59 -25.25
C ASP A 206 10.19 -7.66 -24.74
N ALA A 207 10.69 -8.70 -24.08
CA ALA A 207 9.85 -9.78 -23.56
C ALA A 207 8.96 -9.29 -22.40
N SER A 208 9.44 -8.38 -21.57
CA SER A 208 8.69 -7.87 -20.40
C SER A 208 7.86 -6.61 -20.69
N LYS A 209 8.14 -5.85 -21.77
CA LYS A 209 7.45 -4.59 -22.08
C LYS A 209 5.92 -4.71 -22.10
N ASN A 210 5.40 -5.76 -22.75
CA ASN A 210 3.97 -5.95 -22.93
C ASN A 210 3.23 -6.48 -21.69
N ILE A 211 3.97 -6.82 -20.63
CA ILE A 211 3.45 -7.30 -19.35
C ILE A 211 3.86 -6.38 -18.21
N LEU A 212 3.91 -5.08 -18.46
CA LEU A 212 4.27 -4.05 -17.48
C LEU A 212 5.62 -4.31 -16.80
N GLY A 213 6.60 -4.80 -17.56
CA GLY A 213 7.94 -5.12 -17.09
C GLY A 213 8.03 -6.30 -16.11
N GLU A 214 6.97 -7.10 -15.94
CA GLU A 214 6.93 -8.19 -14.95
C GLU A 214 8.00 -9.25 -15.24
N ILE A 215 8.87 -9.53 -14.25
CA ILE A 215 9.96 -10.49 -14.31
C ILE A 215 9.86 -11.56 -13.20
N GLY A 216 8.67 -11.76 -12.68
CA GLY A 216 8.37 -12.77 -11.67
C GLY A 216 8.58 -12.32 -10.24
N THR A 217 9.05 -13.22 -9.38
CA THR A 217 9.12 -13.01 -7.94
C THR A 217 10.56 -12.77 -7.48
N CYS A 218 10.75 -11.78 -6.60
CA CYS A 218 11.94 -11.60 -5.79
C CYS A 218 11.69 -12.15 -4.38
N SER A 219 12.53 -13.06 -3.91
CA SER A 219 12.47 -13.57 -2.53
C SER A 219 13.85 -14.05 -2.06
N LEU A 220 14.04 -14.20 -0.75
CA LEU A 220 15.28 -14.75 -0.19
C LEU A 220 15.48 -16.24 -0.54
N LYS A 221 14.39 -16.93 -0.91
CA LYS A 221 14.39 -18.39 -1.18
C LYS A 221 14.50 -18.71 -2.66
N SER A 222 14.11 -17.82 -3.56
CA SER A 222 14.14 -18.04 -5.01
C SER A 222 15.25 -17.23 -5.68
N LYS A 223 15.68 -17.72 -6.86
CA LYS A 223 16.57 -16.94 -7.74
C LYS A 223 15.73 -16.15 -8.72
N ASN A 224 16.10 -14.91 -8.95
CA ASN A 224 15.59 -14.10 -10.04
C ASN A 224 16.76 -13.75 -10.99
N GLU A 225 16.54 -13.86 -12.27
CA GLU A 225 17.57 -13.72 -13.30
C GLU A 225 18.19 -12.31 -13.33
N TYR A 226 17.38 -11.30 -13.05
CA TYR A 226 17.77 -9.89 -13.08
C TYR A 226 18.18 -9.35 -11.72
N ILE A 227 17.93 -10.09 -10.63
CA ILE A 227 18.21 -9.65 -9.26
C ILE A 227 19.25 -10.59 -8.63
N PRO A 228 20.53 -10.18 -8.55
CA PRO A 228 21.54 -10.96 -7.85
C PRO A 228 21.16 -11.19 -6.38
N LYS A 229 21.45 -12.39 -5.84
CA LYS A 229 21.07 -12.76 -4.46
C LYS A 229 21.49 -11.73 -3.41
N LYS A 230 22.66 -11.09 -3.58
CA LYS A 230 23.15 -10.04 -2.68
C LYS A 230 22.29 -8.77 -2.68
N LYS A 231 21.47 -8.56 -3.73
CA LYS A 231 20.58 -7.40 -3.90
C LYS A 231 19.12 -7.70 -3.54
N THR A 232 18.77 -8.96 -3.29
CA THR A 232 17.41 -9.36 -2.95
C THR A 232 16.87 -8.61 -1.73
N LYS A 233 17.71 -8.45 -0.68
CA LYS A 233 17.30 -7.75 0.53
C LYS A 233 17.05 -6.26 0.27
N ASP A 234 17.91 -5.62 -0.53
CA ASP A 234 17.74 -4.20 -0.89
C ASP A 234 16.40 -3.99 -1.62
N VAL A 235 16.06 -4.88 -2.56
CA VAL A 235 14.80 -4.85 -3.28
C VAL A 235 13.60 -5.05 -2.34
N LEU A 236 13.63 -6.06 -1.47
CA LEU A 236 12.53 -6.34 -0.53
C LEU A 236 12.30 -5.18 0.46
N SER A 237 13.38 -4.51 0.90
CA SER A 237 13.29 -3.41 1.86
C SER A 237 12.90 -2.05 1.25
N ALA A 238 12.86 -1.92 -0.07
CA ALA A 238 12.48 -0.66 -0.73
C ALA A 238 10.98 -0.33 -0.59
N GLY A 239 10.13 -1.34 -0.45
CA GLY A 239 8.68 -1.16 -0.47
C GLY A 239 8.08 -1.22 -1.88
N LEU A 240 6.77 -1.03 -1.97
CA LEU A 240 6.06 -1.06 -3.26
C LEU A 240 6.27 0.24 -4.03
N PHE A 241 6.45 0.12 -5.33
CA PHE A 241 6.61 1.22 -6.31
C PHE A 241 7.78 2.17 -6.02
N VAL A 242 8.70 1.79 -5.12
CA VAL A 242 9.95 2.50 -4.89
C VAL A 242 11.01 1.93 -5.84
N PRO A 243 11.59 2.73 -6.75
CA PRO A 243 12.57 2.24 -7.71
C PRO A 243 13.90 1.90 -7.04
N VAL A 244 14.52 0.79 -7.45
CA VAL A 244 15.85 0.33 -6.98
C VAL A 244 16.72 -0.02 -8.16
N ILE A 245 17.89 0.62 -8.28
CA ILE A 245 18.87 0.25 -9.31
C ILE A 245 19.59 -1.04 -8.89
N VAL A 246 19.57 -2.03 -9.77
CA VAL A 246 20.26 -3.31 -9.60
C VAL A 246 21.18 -3.57 -10.79
N GLU A 247 22.47 -3.70 -10.54
CA GLU A 247 23.43 -4.19 -11.53
C GLU A 247 23.48 -5.72 -11.50
N ASN A 248 23.42 -6.33 -12.67
CA ASN A 248 23.51 -7.77 -12.88
C ASN A 248 24.46 -8.11 -14.05
N SER A 249 24.67 -9.38 -14.34
CA SER A 249 25.59 -9.85 -15.39
C SER A 249 25.18 -9.44 -16.81
N LYS A 250 23.94 -9.04 -17.03
CA LYS A 250 23.40 -8.63 -18.34
C LYS A 250 23.40 -7.10 -18.52
N GLY A 251 23.41 -6.33 -17.42
CA GLY A 251 23.33 -4.88 -17.44
C GLY A 251 22.76 -4.29 -16.16
N TYR A 252 21.91 -3.29 -16.28
CA TYR A 252 21.25 -2.63 -15.18
C TYR A 252 19.73 -2.83 -15.27
N SER A 253 19.08 -3.00 -14.13
CA SER A 253 17.64 -2.99 -13.99
C SER A 253 17.23 -1.94 -12.98
N ILE A 254 16.23 -1.12 -13.29
CA ILE A 254 15.48 -0.36 -12.30
C ILE A 254 14.33 -1.27 -11.92
N ILE A 255 14.35 -1.77 -10.69
CA ILE A 255 13.36 -2.71 -10.15
C ILE A 255 12.29 -1.95 -9.40
N LEU A 256 11.04 -2.31 -9.62
CA LEU A 256 9.87 -1.86 -8.88
C LEU A 256 9.16 -3.08 -8.27
N ASN A 257 8.94 -3.05 -6.98
CA ASN A 257 8.08 -4.02 -6.32
C ASN A 257 6.62 -3.67 -6.63
N THR A 258 5.84 -4.59 -7.20
CA THR A 258 4.45 -4.32 -7.62
C THR A 258 3.42 -4.97 -6.73
N THR A 259 3.77 -6.08 -6.06
CA THR A 259 2.89 -6.78 -5.12
C THR A 259 3.75 -7.49 -4.09
N SER A 260 3.41 -7.41 -2.82
CA SER A 260 4.09 -8.13 -1.76
C SER A 260 3.15 -9.00 -0.97
N GLN A 261 3.70 -10.05 -0.36
CA GLN A 261 2.97 -10.80 0.65
C GLN A 261 3.03 -10.05 1.97
N PHE A 262 1.87 -9.79 2.54
CA PHE A 262 1.75 -9.26 3.89
C PHE A 262 2.29 -10.28 4.91
N PRO A 263 2.85 -9.82 6.02
CA PRO A 263 2.93 -10.63 7.22
C PRO A 263 1.54 -11.16 7.57
N TYR A 264 1.43 -12.38 8.05
CA TYR A 264 0.14 -12.99 8.40
C TYR A 264 0.25 -13.83 9.66
N GLY A 265 -0.91 -14.12 10.28
CA GLY A 265 -0.97 -14.90 11.50
C GLY A 265 -0.24 -14.22 12.67
N ASN A 266 0.40 -15.00 13.51
CA ASN A 266 1.04 -14.53 14.74
C ASN A 266 2.04 -13.39 14.54
N GLU A 267 2.70 -13.30 13.39
CA GLU A 267 3.67 -12.23 13.13
C GLU A 267 2.97 -10.87 12.99
N LEU A 268 1.87 -10.81 12.24
CA LEU A 268 1.05 -9.61 12.11
C LEU A 268 0.42 -9.23 13.44
N ASP A 269 -0.10 -10.21 14.19
CA ASP A 269 -0.73 -10.00 15.48
C ASP A 269 0.24 -9.38 16.49
N LEU A 270 1.48 -9.85 16.55
CA LEU A 270 2.53 -9.29 17.42
C LEU A 270 2.88 -7.85 17.04
N ILE A 271 2.92 -7.52 15.75
CA ILE A 271 3.14 -6.16 15.27
C ILE A 271 1.99 -5.25 15.76
N ILE A 272 0.76 -5.65 15.50
CA ILE A 272 -0.43 -4.89 15.90
C ILE A 272 -0.49 -4.71 17.42
N GLN A 273 -0.26 -5.75 18.20
CA GLN A 273 -0.21 -5.67 19.65
C GLN A 273 0.89 -4.71 20.14
N GLY A 274 2.07 -4.73 19.51
CA GLY A 274 3.14 -3.78 19.79
C GLY A 274 2.74 -2.34 19.51
N LEU A 275 2.05 -2.08 18.40
CA LEU A 275 1.54 -0.74 18.06
C LEU A 275 0.43 -0.30 19.03
N PHE A 276 -0.51 -1.18 19.37
CA PHE A 276 -1.53 -0.91 20.39
C PHE A 276 -0.91 -0.53 21.73
N SER A 277 0.10 -1.27 22.18
CA SER A 277 0.81 -0.98 23.44
C SER A 277 1.54 0.35 23.39
N LYS A 278 2.14 0.69 22.23
CA LYS A 278 2.91 1.93 22.06
C LYS A 278 2.03 3.18 22.00
N TYR A 279 0.93 3.13 21.24
CA TYR A 279 0.08 4.30 20.96
C TYR A 279 -1.19 4.35 21.80
N SER A 280 -1.51 3.28 22.53
CA SER A 280 -2.57 3.21 23.56
C SER A 280 -3.89 3.85 23.13
N PRO A 281 -4.63 3.27 22.14
CA PRO A 281 -5.90 3.82 21.72
C PRO A 281 -6.86 4.07 22.88
N LYS A 282 -7.48 5.24 22.91
CA LYS A 282 -8.46 5.64 23.92
C LYS A 282 -9.81 5.83 23.25
N TYR A 283 -10.73 4.97 23.57
CA TYR A 283 -12.11 5.04 23.06
C TYR A 283 -12.94 5.93 23.98
N HIS A 284 -13.66 6.89 23.40
CA HIS A 284 -14.53 7.84 24.11
C HIS A 284 -16.01 7.50 23.95
N ILE A 285 -16.34 6.46 23.18
CA ILE A 285 -17.68 5.94 22.99
C ILE A 285 -17.73 4.46 23.33
N SER A 286 -18.88 4.02 23.81
CA SER A 286 -19.22 2.59 23.99
C SER A 286 -20.52 2.31 23.25
N PHE A 287 -20.59 1.18 22.58
CA PHE A 287 -21.76 0.73 21.83
C PHE A 287 -22.47 -0.40 22.56
#